data_c54baf58658742af295c6833e2d9ae61
#
_entry.id   c54baf58658742af295c6833e2d9ae61
#
_cell.length_a   1.000
_cell.length_b   1.000
_cell.length_c   1.000
_cell.angle_alpha   90.00
_cell.angle_beta   90.00
_cell.angle_gamma   90.00
#
_symmetry.space_group_name_H-M   'P 1'
#
loop_
_entity.id
_entity.type
_entity.pdbx_description
1 polymer ?
#
loop_
_entity_poly.entity_id
_entity_poly.type
_entity_poly.pdbx_seq_one_letter_code
_entity_poly.pdbx_strand_id
1 'polypeptide(L)'
;MGRLKKSLKTIDIFSIASGAMISSGIFVLPAIAYAKVGSFVFISYLLASIFMIPSIFAKAELVTAMPKAGGTYYFVERGLGSFFGVIAGISAWFSLSLKSAFALIGIGIFAKFIFPDLTGYQIKLIAIFFCIIFTFLNLFSLKSSGRIQTILVMGLISILLLYIFKGFKFVDFSRFDFSKGGDIRKIISTAGLVFISYGGLTKVASVAEETHRPEKTIPKGMFLSFFIVSVIYIISVFVTVGVIGGEKLLSSLTPLSDGAGVFMGKIGSLLLSVGAMLAFITTANAGILAASRSPLAMSRDELLPGVFKKLSKRGLPYVSILFTSGFMILVILLLNTEELAKTASLMKIILFFLVILSLIVMRKGEFLSYRPRFKAPLFPWMYILTLPLYAFLIFEMGVIPILITFFLFFIAIIWYLLYARRKTTRKSAIIHVLEDLTGIKTSPPTLEKELRKIVVEMDNLPDDKIFNAIHDGIFLDLPYSTDMEEFLTRVAIELRKKIKDLDFISLRKELYRVFRENEVFSGFLFSFLEIPYKDVFEIVGIRCRRGFKFLKEKDIIGIIMVLSSKENKEIAMCATAELLAIVKDEKFIYRWSMAKDTEELKSIIIFSEKRGRSCIVY
;
A
#
# COMPACT_ATOMS: atom_id res chain seq x y z
N MET A 1 12.19 -7.03 17.41
CA MET A 1 12.60 -6.33 16.16
C MET A 1 12.55 -4.84 16.41
N GLY A 2 13.67 -4.09 16.21
CA GLY A 2 13.69 -2.65 16.42
C GLY A 2 12.71 -1.94 15.50
N ARG A 3 11.89 -1.04 16.04
CA ARG A 3 10.97 -0.19 15.25
C ARG A 3 11.81 0.81 14.43
N LEU A 4 11.47 1.00 13.15
CA LEU A 4 12.08 2.01 12.30
C LEU A 4 11.66 3.41 12.77
N LYS A 5 12.61 4.37 12.75
CA LYS A 5 12.32 5.75 13.19
C LYS A 5 11.40 6.43 12.18
N LYS A 6 10.21 6.85 12.61
CA LYS A 6 9.25 7.60 11.79
C LYS A 6 9.76 9.03 11.56
N SER A 7 10.33 9.32 10.38
CA SER A 7 10.94 10.61 10.07
C SER A 7 10.46 11.26 8.78
N LEU A 8 9.87 10.49 7.86
CA LEU A 8 9.47 10.97 6.54
C LEU A 8 8.18 11.80 6.58
N LYS A 9 8.23 13.00 5.97
CA LYS A 9 7.12 13.94 5.81
C LYS A 9 6.53 13.88 4.39
N THR A 10 5.45 14.63 4.12
CA THR A 10 4.78 14.65 2.81
C THR A 10 5.72 15.03 1.67
N ILE A 11 6.65 15.97 1.88
CA ILE A 11 7.62 16.38 0.86
C ILE A 11 8.63 15.28 0.54
N ASP A 12 9.01 14.48 1.54
CA ASP A 12 9.92 13.35 1.32
C ASP A 12 9.22 12.25 0.51
N ILE A 13 7.96 11.95 0.82
CA ILE A 13 7.12 11.00 0.06
C ILE A 13 6.92 11.49 -1.37
N PHE A 14 6.62 12.78 -1.56
CA PHE A 14 6.53 13.41 -2.87
C PHE A 14 7.84 13.22 -3.65
N SER A 15 8.98 13.50 -3.04
CA SER A 15 10.29 13.42 -3.69
C SER A 15 10.68 11.96 -4.01
N ILE A 16 10.39 11.02 -3.10
CA ILE A 16 10.63 9.59 -3.35
C ILE A 16 9.77 9.10 -4.53
N ALA A 17 8.50 9.47 -4.57
CA ALA A 17 7.60 9.09 -5.63
C ALA A 17 7.98 9.74 -6.97
N SER A 18 8.15 11.07 -7.00
CA SER A 18 8.50 11.83 -8.20
C SER A 18 9.84 11.41 -8.77
N GLY A 19 10.88 11.30 -7.93
CA GLY A 19 12.20 10.86 -8.37
C GLY A 19 12.23 9.40 -8.85
N ALA A 20 11.32 8.55 -8.33
CA ALA A 20 11.18 7.20 -8.86
C ALA A 20 10.35 7.12 -10.15
N MET A 21 9.52 8.12 -10.44
CA MET A 21 8.80 8.25 -11.71
C MET A 21 9.71 8.88 -12.78
N ILE A 22 10.27 10.07 -12.52
CA ILE A 22 11.09 10.82 -13.47
C ILE A 22 12.43 10.11 -13.68
N SER A 23 12.53 9.41 -14.82
CA SER A 23 13.67 8.57 -15.19
C SER A 23 13.64 8.33 -16.71
N SER A 24 14.14 7.19 -17.17
CA SER A 24 14.09 6.76 -18.56
C SER A 24 12.72 6.84 -19.23
N GLY A 25 11.64 6.83 -18.44
CA GLY A 25 10.27 6.99 -18.91
C GLY A 25 9.97 8.32 -19.61
N ILE A 26 10.67 9.40 -19.29
CA ILE A 26 10.51 10.70 -19.96
C ILE A 26 11.70 11.01 -20.89
N PHE A 27 12.89 10.56 -20.54
CA PHE A 27 14.10 10.94 -21.30
C PHE A 27 14.40 10.03 -22.49
N VAL A 28 13.91 8.78 -22.52
CA VAL A 28 14.19 7.79 -23.57
C VAL A 28 12.91 7.29 -24.26
N LEU A 29 11.86 6.96 -23.48
CA LEU A 29 10.64 6.37 -24.04
C LEU A 29 9.89 7.24 -25.05
N PRO A 30 9.91 8.58 -25.04
CA PRO A 30 9.13 9.38 -26.00
C PRO A 30 9.47 9.06 -27.45
N ALA A 31 10.74 8.83 -27.80
CA ALA A 31 11.15 8.47 -29.17
C ALA A 31 10.62 7.07 -29.55
N ILE A 32 10.75 6.08 -28.65
CA ILE A 32 10.25 4.71 -28.86
C ILE A 32 8.73 4.72 -29.04
N ALA A 33 8.03 5.51 -28.24
CA ALA A 33 6.58 5.65 -28.31
C ALA A 33 6.14 6.41 -29.58
N TYR A 34 6.89 7.46 -29.96
CA TYR A 34 6.64 8.20 -31.19
C TYR A 34 6.76 7.32 -32.44
N ALA A 35 7.72 6.40 -32.48
CA ALA A 35 7.86 5.44 -33.56
C ALA A 35 6.60 4.56 -33.78
N LYS A 36 5.74 4.41 -32.77
CA LYS A 36 4.51 3.58 -32.85
C LYS A 36 3.27 4.37 -33.25
N VAL A 37 3.15 5.61 -32.75
CA VAL A 37 1.90 6.41 -32.85
C VAL A 37 2.11 7.80 -33.39
N GLY A 38 3.33 8.17 -33.79
CA GLY A 38 3.65 9.49 -34.32
C GLY A 38 3.28 10.61 -33.35
N SER A 39 2.65 11.66 -33.89
CA SER A 39 2.26 12.85 -33.13
C SER A 39 1.29 12.60 -31.99
N PHE A 40 0.57 11.46 -31.97
CA PHE A 40 -0.35 11.10 -30.90
C PHE A 40 0.33 10.59 -29.63
N VAL A 41 1.64 10.56 -29.56
CA VAL A 41 2.40 10.04 -28.40
C VAL A 41 2.03 10.73 -27.08
N PHE A 42 1.81 12.05 -27.06
CA PHE A 42 1.41 12.76 -25.84
C PHE A 42 0.03 12.33 -25.33
N ILE A 43 -0.89 11.92 -26.23
CA ILE A 43 -2.18 11.33 -25.88
C ILE A 43 -1.97 9.95 -25.21
N SER A 44 -1.02 9.15 -25.69
CA SER A 44 -0.68 7.88 -25.03
C SER A 44 -0.16 8.09 -23.60
N TYR A 45 0.62 9.15 -23.33
CA TYR A 45 1.02 9.51 -21.97
C TYR A 45 -0.15 9.97 -21.11
N LEU A 46 -1.09 10.76 -21.69
CA LEU A 46 -2.32 11.17 -21.01
C LEU A 46 -3.17 9.93 -20.64
N LEU A 47 -3.41 9.03 -21.60
CA LEU A 47 -4.17 7.80 -21.35
C LEU A 47 -3.49 6.90 -20.30
N ALA A 48 -2.17 6.74 -20.36
CA ALA A 48 -1.42 5.99 -19.37
C ALA A 48 -1.61 6.57 -17.96
N SER A 49 -1.64 7.91 -17.81
CA SER A 49 -1.94 8.55 -16.54
C SER A 49 -3.37 8.27 -16.07
N ILE A 50 -4.35 8.37 -16.94
CA ILE A 50 -5.75 8.06 -16.62
C ILE A 50 -5.91 6.59 -16.19
N PHE A 51 -5.31 5.66 -16.93
CA PHE A 51 -5.35 4.23 -16.60
C PHE A 51 -4.67 3.89 -15.27
N MET A 52 -3.73 4.73 -14.82
CA MET A 52 -3.05 4.56 -13.53
C MET A 52 -3.90 4.97 -12.32
N ILE A 53 -4.88 5.87 -12.50
CA ILE A 53 -5.68 6.45 -11.40
C ILE A 53 -6.33 5.38 -10.51
N PRO A 54 -7.05 4.37 -11.03
CA PRO A 54 -7.69 3.34 -10.20
C PRO A 54 -6.69 2.59 -9.32
N SER A 55 -5.52 2.26 -9.88
CA SER A 55 -4.46 1.56 -9.14
C SER A 55 -3.85 2.41 -8.02
N ILE A 56 -3.73 3.72 -8.23
CA ILE A 56 -3.23 4.65 -7.20
C ILE A 56 -4.24 4.74 -6.06
N PHE A 57 -5.52 4.88 -6.35
CA PHE A 57 -6.57 4.92 -5.33
C PHE A 57 -6.66 3.61 -4.56
N ALA A 58 -6.66 2.46 -5.26
CA ALA A 58 -6.65 1.15 -4.63
C ALA A 58 -5.46 0.98 -3.68
N LYS A 59 -4.28 1.39 -4.13
CA LYS A 59 -3.06 1.32 -3.35
C LYS A 59 -3.06 2.27 -2.15
N ALA A 60 -3.55 3.50 -2.33
CA ALA A 60 -3.66 4.47 -1.24
C ALA A 60 -4.57 3.95 -0.13
N GLU A 61 -5.69 3.30 -0.47
CA GLU A 61 -6.57 2.67 0.50
C GLU A 61 -5.87 1.53 1.24
N LEU A 62 -5.27 0.58 0.52
CA LEU A 62 -4.60 -0.57 1.13
C LEU A 62 -3.41 -0.16 2.01
N VAL A 63 -2.62 0.84 1.60
CA VAL A 63 -1.50 1.36 2.42
C VAL A 63 -2.01 2.05 3.69
N THR A 64 -3.14 2.78 3.61
CA THR A 64 -3.68 3.44 4.80
C THR A 64 -4.36 2.48 5.76
N ALA A 65 -4.83 1.32 5.28
CA ALA A 65 -5.34 0.25 6.12
C ALA A 65 -4.22 -0.61 6.72
N MET A 66 -3.13 -0.82 5.98
CA MET A 66 -2.05 -1.75 6.34
C MET A 66 -0.67 -1.13 6.07
N PRO A 67 -0.21 -0.12 6.85
CA PRO A 67 1.06 0.59 6.62
C PRO A 67 2.29 -0.24 7.05
N LYS A 68 2.51 -1.38 6.43
CA LYS A 68 3.66 -2.27 6.67
C LYS A 68 4.67 -2.22 5.51
N ALA A 69 5.94 -2.47 5.83
CA ALA A 69 7.07 -2.37 4.89
C ALA A 69 7.10 -3.44 3.77
N GLY A 70 6.13 -4.32 3.68
CA GLY A 70 6.06 -5.38 2.67
C GLY A 70 5.80 -4.89 1.23
N GLY A 71 5.45 -3.62 1.05
CA GLY A 71 5.13 -3.06 -0.26
C GLY A 71 3.85 -3.65 -0.87
N THR A 72 3.76 -3.62 -2.21
CA THR A 72 2.53 -4.00 -2.93
C THR A 72 2.22 -5.49 -2.81
N TYR A 73 3.25 -6.34 -2.74
CA TYR A 73 3.07 -7.79 -2.60
C TYR A 73 2.33 -8.15 -1.31
N TYR A 74 2.59 -7.42 -0.22
CA TYR A 74 1.98 -7.64 1.08
C TYR A 74 0.44 -7.55 1.03
N PHE A 75 -0.08 -6.57 0.30
CA PHE A 75 -1.53 -6.38 0.14
C PHE A 75 -2.18 -7.51 -0.65
N VAL A 76 -1.49 -7.99 -1.69
CA VAL A 76 -1.97 -9.09 -2.53
C VAL A 76 -1.98 -10.40 -1.75
N GLU A 77 -0.93 -10.66 -0.98
CA GLU A 77 -0.83 -11.88 -0.17
C GLU A 77 -1.93 -11.93 0.90
N ARG A 78 -2.22 -10.81 1.58
CA ARG A 78 -3.29 -10.75 2.59
C ARG A 78 -4.69 -10.79 1.96
N GLY A 79 -4.86 -10.17 0.79
CA GLY A 79 -6.14 -10.19 0.07
C GLY A 79 -6.45 -11.51 -0.60
N LEU A 80 -5.54 -12.01 -1.43
CA LEU A 80 -5.76 -13.13 -2.35
C LEU A 80 -5.06 -14.44 -1.95
N GLY A 81 -4.17 -14.40 -0.95
CA GLY A 81 -3.46 -15.58 -0.44
C GLY A 81 -2.06 -15.76 -1.01
N SER A 82 -1.35 -16.73 -0.45
CA SER A 82 0.07 -16.96 -0.69
C SER A 82 0.40 -17.32 -2.14
N PHE A 83 -0.49 -17.99 -2.88
CA PHE A 83 -0.31 -18.26 -4.30
C PHE A 83 -0.18 -16.95 -5.11
N PHE A 84 -1.17 -16.07 -5.00
CA PHE A 84 -1.13 -14.76 -5.65
C PHE A 84 -0.05 -13.85 -5.04
N GLY A 85 0.27 -14.05 -3.77
CA GLY A 85 1.38 -13.40 -3.09
C GLY A 85 2.73 -13.70 -3.75
N VAL A 86 3.01 -14.93 -4.12
CA VAL A 86 4.23 -15.32 -4.87
C VAL A 86 4.26 -14.63 -6.23
N ILE A 87 3.16 -14.70 -6.99
CA ILE A 87 3.05 -14.03 -8.30
C ILE A 87 3.26 -12.52 -8.18
N ALA A 88 2.60 -11.86 -7.22
CA ALA A 88 2.73 -10.43 -6.99
C ALA A 88 4.13 -10.03 -6.52
N GLY A 89 4.75 -10.84 -5.65
CA GLY A 89 6.11 -10.62 -5.17
C GLY A 89 7.14 -10.68 -6.28
N ILE A 90 7.05 -11.68 -7.15
CA ILE A 90 7.90 -11.83 -8.33
C ILE A 90 7.63 -10.69 -9.32
N SER A 91 6.36 -10.36 -9.62
CA SER A 91 6.02 -9.25 -10.50
C SER A 91 6.54 -7.91 -9.99
N ALA A 92 6.46 -7.65 -8.69
CA ALA A 92 6.98 -6.44 -8.06
C ALA A 92 8.50 -6.37 -8.16
N TRP A 93 9.20 -7.47 -7.82
CA TRP A 93 10.65 -7.58 -7.91
C TRP A 93 11.13 -7.37 -9.35
N PHE A 94 10.52 -8.09 -10.28
CA PHE A 94 10.87 -8.06 -11.69
C PHE A 94 10.66 -6.67 -12.30
N SER A 95 9.48 -6.09 -12.13
CA SER A 95 9.17 -4.76 -12.66
C SER A 95 10.12 -3.67 -12.14
N LEU A 96 10.49 -3.73 -10.84
CA LEU A 96 11.45 -2.78 -10.26
C LEU A 96 12.86 -3.02 -10.78
N SER A 97 13.28 -4.28 -10.93
CA SER A 97 14.58 -4.66 -11.46
C SER A 97 14.75 -4.24 -12.93
N LEU A 98 13.74 -4.54 -13.77
CA LEU A 98 13.74 -4.14 -15.18
C LEU A 98 13.73 -2.61 -15.35
N LYS A 99 12.93 -1.89 -14.56
CA LYS A 99 12.94 -0.42 -14.57
C LYS A 99 14.31 0.14 -14.21
N SER A 100 14.99 -0.47 -13.25
CA SER A 100 16.32 -0.04 -12.83
C SER A 100 17.39 -0.41 -13.88
N ALA A 101 17.28 -1.58 -14.51
CA ALA A 101 18.12 -1.97 -15.65
C ALA A 101 17.94 -1.00 -16.84
N PHE A 102 16.69 -0.58 -17.12
CA PHE A 102 16.39 0.42 -18.13
C PHE A 102 17.03 1.78 -17.80
N ALA A 103 17.02 2.20 -16.54
CA ALA A 103 17.71 3.41 -16.10
C ALA A 103 19.24 3.28 -16.24
N LEU A 104 19.82 2.11 -15.95
CA LEU A 104 21.25 1.84 -16.15
C LEU A 104 21.64 1.94 -17.64
N ILE A 105 20.85 1.38 -18.55
CA ILE A 105 21.05 1.55 -19.99
C ILE A 105 20.94 3.03 -20.38
N GLY A 106 20.01 3.78 -19.77
CA GLY A 106 19.89 5.22 -19.95
C GLY A 106 21.19 5.96 -19.64
N ILE A 107 21.90 5.59 -18.57
CA ILE A 107 23.24 6.15 -18.27
C ILE A 107 24.20 5.91 -19.44
N GLY A 108 24.24 4.68 -19.98
CA GLY A 108 25.08 4.35 -21.12
C GLY A 108 24.72 5.12 -22.41
N ILE A 109 23.40 5.32 -22.67
CA ILE A 109 22.93 6.11 -23.81
C ILE A 109 23.41 7.55 -23.70
N PHE A 110 23.26 8.17 -22.53
CA PHE A 110 23.69 9.56 -22.33
C PHE A 110 25.20 9.72 -22.27
N ALA A 111 25.96 8.65 -22.04
CA ALA A 111 27.44 8.67 -22.21
C ALA A 111 27.86 8.99 -23.64
N LYS A 112 27.01 8.80 -24.67
CA LYS A 112 27.25 9.23 -26.05
C LYS A 112 27.45 10.74 -26.21
N PHE A 113 26.96 11.57 -25.29
CA PHE A 113 27.28 13.00 -25.31
C PHE A 113 28.75 13.28 -25.08
N ILE A 114 29.47 12.39 -24.37
CA ILE A 114 30.91 12.51 -24.09
C ILE A 114 31.69 11.69 -25.13
N PHE A 115 31.17 10.53 -25.50
CA PHE A 115 31.81 9.57 -26.44
C PHE A 115 30.81 9.23 -27.56
N PRO A 116 30.77 10.01 -28.66
CA PRO A 116 29.76 9.87 -29.72
C PRO A 116 29.74 8.49 -30.41
N ASP A 117 30.88 7.85 -30.52
CA ASP A 117 31.08 6.61 -31.30
C ASP A 117 30.77 5.32 -30.52
N LEU A 118 30.15 5.44 -29.34
CA LEU A 118 29.76 4.26 -28.53
C LEU A 118 28.80 3.34 -29.28
N THR A 119 29.19 2.08 -29.40
CA THR A 119 28.36 1.00 -29.94
C THR A 119 27.29 0.56 -28.91
N GLY A 120 26.24 -0.12 -29.39
CA GLY A 120 25.20 -0.68 -28.49
C GLY A 120 25.76 -1.62 -27.42
N TYR A 121 26.82 -2.38 -27.74
CA TYR A 121 27.50 -3.25 -26.79
C TYR A 121 28.23 -2.46 -25.69
N GLN A 122 28.93 -1.41 -26.06
CA GLN A 122 29.64 -0.54 -25.11
C GLN A 122 28.65 0.19 -24.16
N ILE A 123 27.48 0.60 -24.67
CA ILE A 123 26.41 1.14 -23.83
C ILE A 123 25.99 0.13 -22.74
N LYS A 124 25.83 -1.15 -23.11
CA LYS A 124 25.50 -2.22 -22.14
C LYS A 124 26.63 -2.43 -21.13
N LEU A 125 27.89 -2.38 -21.55
CA LEU A 125 29.06 -2.48 -20.65
C LEU A 125 29.12 -1.35 -19.63
N ILE A 126 28.83 -0.10 -20.06
CA ILE A 126 28.73 1.06 -19.16
C ILE A 126 27.59 0.85 -18.15
N ALA A 127 26.42 0.36 -18.60
CA ALA A 127 25.30 0.05 -17.73
C ALA A 127 25.65 -1.00 -16.66
N ILE A 128 26.38 -2.05 -17.04
CA ILE A 128 26.86 -3.11 -16.14
C ILE A 128 27.87 -2.55 -15.13
N PHE A 129 28.80 -1.72 -15.58
CA PHE A 129 29.79 -1.07 -14.72
C PHE A 129 29.10 -0.26 -13.61
N PHE A 130 28.14 0.59 -13.97
CA PHE A 130 27.36 1.35 -12.98
C PHE A 130 26.48 0.43 -12.10
N CYS A 131 25.95 -0.67 -12.62
CA CYS A 131 25.24 -1.66 -11.82
C CYS A 131 26.13 -2.23 -10.71
N ILE A 132 27.37 -2.58 -11.03
CA ILE A 132 28.36 -3.09 -10.08
C ILE A 132 28.68 -2.02 -9.03
N ILE A 133 28.95 -0.78 -9.44
CA ILE A 133 29.22 0.34 -8.51
C ILE A 133 28.06 0.52 -7.54
N PHE A 134 26.81 0.62 -8.05
CA PHE A 134 25.64 0.81 -7.19
C PHE A 134 25.37 -0.39 -6.30
N THR A 135 25.70 -1.60 -6.74
CA THR A 135 25.64 -2.78 -5.89
C THR A 135 26.59 -2.66 -4.70
N PHE A 136 27.84 -2.27 -4.94
CA PHE A 136 28.81 -2.01 -3.89
C PHE A 136 28.31 -0.92 -2.93
N LEU A 137 27.85 0.21 -3.45
CA LEU A 137 27.30 1.29 -2.61
C LEU A 137 26.16 0.81 -1.73
N ASN A 138 25.23 0.00 -2.27
CA ASN A 138 24.11 -0.56 -1.51
C ASN A 138 24.51 -1.63 -0.50
N LEU A 139 25.64 -2.29 -0.66
CA LEU A 139 26.20 -3.23 0.33
C LEU A 139 26.87 -2.53 1.52
N PHE A 140 27.34 -1.28 1.33
CA PHE A 140 28.12 -0.56 2.35
C PHE A 140 27.39 0.61 3.00
N SER A 141 26.37 1.20 2.38
CA SER A 141 25.70 2.42 2.88
C SER A 141 24.18 2.28 3.01
N LEU A 142 23.66 2.63 4.22
CA LEU A 142 22.22 2.76 4.49
C LEU A 142 21.68 4.19 4.31
N LYS A 143 22.56 5.16 4.20
CA LYS A 143 22.17 6.58 4.25
C LYS A 143 22.12 7.22 2.88
N SER A 144 21.05 6.99 2.10
CA SER A 144 20.59 8.03 1.19
C SER A 144 19.79 9.05 2.02
N SER A 145 20.39 10.21 2.28
CA SER A 145 19.71 11.28 3.00
C SER A 145 18.47 11.71 2.20
N GLY A 146 17.27 11.57 2.76
CA GLY A 146 16.03 12.01 2.10
C GLY A 146 16.07 13.46 1.63
N ARG A 147 16.86 14.32 2.30
CA ARG A 147 17.10 15.71 1.89
C ARG A 147 17.83 15.82 0.55
N ILE A 148 18.86 15.00 0.31
CA ILE A 148 19.59 14.99 -0.98
C ILE A 148 18.63 14.55 -2.09
N GLN A 149 17.85 13.52 -1.88
CA GLN A 149 16.82 13.07 -2.81
C GLN A 149 15.83 14.20 -3.14
N THR A 150 15.37 14.95 -2.13
CA THR A 150 14.44 16.07 -2.33
C THR A 150 15.09 17.19 -3.15
N ILE A 151 16.33 17.58 -2.87
CA ILE A 151 17.04 18.61 -3.63
C ILE A 151 17.21 18.20 -5.09
N LEU A 152 17.64 16.96 -5.34
CA LEU A 152 17.84 16.45 -6.71
C LEU A 152 16.53 16.41 -7.50
N VAL A 153 15.44 15.97 -6.87
CA VAL A 153 14.12 15.89 -7.53
C VAL A 153 13.56 17.27 -7.81
N MET A 154 13.70 18.22 -6.87
CA MET A 154 13.26 19.61 -7.10
C MET A 154 14.07 20.28 -8.20
N GLY A 155 15.39 20.08 -8.23
CA GLY A 155 16.24 20.55 -9.32
C GLY A 155 15.82 19.97 -10.67
N LEU A 156 15.54 18.66 -10.73
CA LEU A 156 15.07 18.00 -11.94
C LEU A 156 13.73 18.51 -12.43
N ILE A 157 12.76 18.71 -11.52
CA ILE A 157 11.47 19.31 -11.84
C ILE A 157 11.65 20.73 -12.38
N SER A 158 12.54 21.52 -11.78
CA SER A 158 12.84 22.89 -12.24
C SER A 158 13.44 22.89 -13.66
N ILE A 159 14.33 21.97 -13.98
CA ILE A 159 14.89 21.81 -15.32
C ILE A 159 13.80 21.45 -16.34
N LEU A 160 12.90 20.51 -16.01
CA LEU A 160 11.81 20.13 -16.89
C LEU A 160 10.78 21.26 -17.07
N LEU A 161 10.48 22.02 -16.03
CA LEU A 161 9.62 23.21 -16.14
C LEU A 161 10.28 24.28 -17.03
N LEU A 162 11.57 24.54 -16.87
CA LEU A 162 12.32 25.44 -17.74
C LEU A 162 12.26 24.99 -19.21
N TYR A 163 12.42 23.70 -19.47
CA TYR A 163 12.26 23.08 -20.78
C TYR A 163 10.87 23.36 -21.37
N ILE A 164 9.83 23.13 -20.60
CA ILE A 164 8.45 23.36 -21.00
C ILE A 164 8.20 24.85 -21.34
N PHE A 165 8.53 25.75 -20.40
CA PHE A 165 8.25 27.19 -20.58
C PHE A 165 8.98 27.80 -21.75
N LYS A 166 10.28 27.47 -21.94
CA LYS A 166 11.02 27.96 -23.09
C LYS A 166 10.63 27.26 -24.39
N GLY A 167 10.49 25.94 -24.35
CA GLY A 167 10.21 25.15 -25.54
C GLY A 167 8.81 25.39 -26.12
N PHE A 168 7.81 25.73 -25.27
CA PHE A 168 6.44 25.98 -25.72
C PHE A 168 6.34 27.08 -26.79
N LYS A 169 7.23 28.10 -26.74
CA LYS A 169 7.29 29.17 -27.75
C LYS A 169 7.79 28.72 -29.11
N PHE A 170 8.47 27.57 -29.17
CA PHE A 170 9.08 27.01 -30.38
C PHE A 170 8.30 25.81 -30.91
N VAL A 171 7.11 25.54 -30.37
CA VAL A 171 6.23 24.49 -30.84
C VAL A 171 5.68 24.86 -32.20
N ASP A 172 5.99 24.05 -33.18
CA ASP A 172 5.41 24.14 -34.53
C ASP A 172 4.22 23.19 -34.64
N PHE A 173 3.03 23.76 -34.67
CA PHE A 173 1.76 23.01 -34.75
C PHE A 173 1.59 22.23 -36.03
N SER A 174 2.28 22.63 -37.13
CA SER A 174 2.24 21.90 -38.40
C SER A 174 2.82 20.49 -38.34
N ARG A 175 3.62 20.23 -37.32
CA ARG A 175 4.22 18.90 -37.04
C ARG A 175 3.25 17.90 -36.42
N PHE A 176 2.09 18.37 -35.99
CA PHE A 176 1.03 17.50 -35.48
C PHE A 176 0.06 17.14 -36.60
N ASP A 177 0.40 16.05 -37.32
CA ASP A 177 -0.48 15.54 -38.36
C ASP A 177 -1.62 14.71 -37.75
N PHE A 178 -2.75 15.34 -37.51
CA PHE A 178 -3.97 14.69 -37.02
C PHE A 178 -4.87 14.20 -38.19
N SER A 179 -4.54 14.51 -39.44
CA SER A 179 -5.37 14.17 -40.58
C SER A 179 -5.39 12.67 -40.91
N LYS A 180 -4.32 11.96 -40.54
CA LYS A 180 -4.19 10.50 -40.75
C LYS A 180 -4.95 9.65 -39.74
N GLY A 181 -5.75 10.25 -38.89
CA GLY A 181 -6.53 9.59 -37.84
C GLY A 181 -5.69 8.58 -37.03
N GLY A 182 -5.37 8.89 -35.80
CA GLY A 182 -4.57 7.98 -34.98
C GLY A 182 -5.26 6.63 -34.81
N ASP A 183 -4.57 5.54 -35.06
CA ASP A 183 -5.05 4.19 -34.72
C ASP A 183 -5.22 4.09 -33.20
N ILE A 184 -6.47 4.11 -32.77
CA ILE A 184 -6.86 4.10 -31.34
C ILE A 184 -6.22 2.90 -30.62
N ARG A 185 -6.17 1.73 -31.29
CA ARG A 185 -5.55 0.53 -30.72
C ARG A 185 -4.06 0.75 -30.48
N LYS A 186 -3.34 1.35 -31.44
CA LYS A 186 -1.91 1.67 -31.29
C LYS A 186 -1.68 2.71 -30.18
N ILE A 187 -2.56 3.72 -30.07
CA ILE A 187 -2.48 4.74 -29.01
C ILE A 187 -2.66 4.10 -27.64
N ILE A 188 -3.64 3.22 -27.45
CA ILE A 188 -3.89 2.51 -26.20
C ILE A 188 -2.74 1.51 -25.89
N SER A 189 -2.27 0.77 -26.89
CA SER A 189 -1.13 -0.15 -26.74
C SER A 189 0.14 0.61 -26.32
N THR A 190 0.38 1.79 -26.93
CA THR A 190 1.50 2.66 -26.57
C THR A 190 1.33 3.26 -25.17
N ALA A 191 0.09 3.55 -24.73
CA ALA A 191 -0.17 3.92 -23.34
C ALA A 191 0.25 2.80 -22.38
N GLY A 192 0.02 1.54 -22.73
CA GLY A 192 0.55 0.38 -21.99
C GLY A 192 2.09 0.36 -21.94
N LEU A 193 2.77 0.62 -23.05
CA LEU A 193 4.24 0.71 -23.10
C LEU A 193 4.77 1.78 -22.14
N VAL A 194 4.22 2.99 -22.17
CA VAL A 194 4.69 4.10 -21.34
C VAL A 194 4.20 4.03 -19.89
N PHE A 195 3.34 3.07 -19.55
CA PHE A 195 2.80 2.86 -18.20
C PHE A 195 3.89 2.68 -17.14
N ILE A 196 5.06 2.11 -17.51
CA ILE A 196 6.22 1.96 -16.61
C ILE A 196 6.73 3.30 -16.09
N SER A 197 6.54 4.40 -16.85
CA SER A 197 6.95 5.74 -16.45
C SER A 197 6.33 6.15 -15.13
N TYR A 198 5.07 5.76 -14.89
CA TYR A 198 4.32 6.03 -13.66
C TYR A 198 4.59 5.01 -12.54
N GLY A 199 5.32 3.94 -12.82
CA GLY A 199 5.54 2.82 -11.89
C GLY A 199 6.31 3.16 -10.62
N GLY A 200 6.90 4.36 -10.51
CA GLY A 200 7.66 4.82 -9.33
C GLY A 200 6.85 4.92 -8.05
N LEU A 201 5.54 5.16 -8.14
CA LEU A 201 4.61 5.23 -7.00
C LEU A 201 4.59 3.97 -6.13
N THR A 202 5.00 2.81 -6.67
CA THR A 202 5.07 1.58 -5.89
C THR A 202 6.10 1.63 -4.76
N LYS A 203 7.16 2.44 -4.90
CA LYS A 203 8.22 2.59 -3.87
C LYS A 203 7.68 3.21 -2.58
N VAL A 204 6.66 4.06 -2.64
CA VAL A 204 6.09 4.74 -1.47
C VAL A 204 5.55 3.74 -0.44
N ALA A 205 4.94 2.64 -0.87
CA ALA A 205 4.42 1.62 0.05
C ALA A 205 5.53 0.92 0.86
N SER A 206 6.76 0.84 0.31
CA SER A 206 7.87 0.18 1.01
C SER A 206 8.47 1.04 2.14
N VAL A 207 8.18 2.34 2.18
CA VAL A 207 8.64 3.27 3.22
C VAL A 207 7.54 3.67 4.20
N ALA A 208 6.40 2.98 4.17
CA ALA A 208 5.24 3.30 5.00
C ALA A 208 5.55 3.26 6.51
N GLU A 209 6.37 2.32 6.97
CA GLU A 209 6.77 2.21 8.39
C GLU A 209 7.66 3.37 8.87
N GLU A 210 8.41 4.02 7.95
CA GLU A 210 9.31 5.13 8.25
C GLU A 210 8.59 6.50 8.15
N THR A 211 7.31 6.50 7.74
CA THR A 211 6.54 7.72 7.47
C THR A 211 5.83 8.20 8.73
N HIS A 212 5.90 9.51 9.00
CA HIS A 212 5.13 10.15 10.06
C HIS A 212 3.68 10.29 9.62
N ARG A 213 2.72 9.77 10.44
CA ARG A 213 1.28 9.72 10.11
C ARG A 213 1.04 9.16 8.70
N PRO A 214 1.43 7.89 8.43
CA PRO A 214 1.40 7.31 7.09
C PRO A 214 0.01 7.37 6.45
N GLU A 215 -1.04 7.30 7.25
CA GLU A 215 -2.44 7.36 6.84
C GLU A 215 -2.85 8.68 6.14
N LYS A 216 -2.13 9.78 6.42
CA LYS A 216 -2.35 11.10 5.79
C LYS A 216 -1.25 11.47 4.81
N THR A 217 -0.02 11.21 5.20
CA THR A 217 1.19 11.63 4.50
C THR A 217 1.38 10.87 3.18
N ILE A 218 1.11 9.55 3.18
CA ILE A 218 1.31 8.72 1.99
C ILE A 218 0.32 9.07 0.88
N PRO A 219 -1.01 9.11 1.09
CA PRO A 219 -1.94 9.48 0.02
C PRO A 219 -1.65 10.87 -0.54
N LYS A 220 -1.41 11.87 0.33
CA LYS A 220 -1.09 13.24 -0.11
C LYS A 220 0.16 13.29 -0.98
N GLY A 221 1.24 12.66 -0.53
CA GLY A 221 2.50 12.63 -1.30
C GLY A 221 2.36 11.87 -2.62
N MET A 222 1.62 10.76 -2.64
CA MET A 222 1.35 9.97 -3.86
C MET A 222 0.53 10.75 -4.88
N PHE A 223 -0.58 11.36 -4.47
CA PHE A 223 -1.46 12.09 -5.39
C PHE A 223 -0.77 13.34 -5.94
N LEU A 224 -0.07 14.09 -5.07
CA LEU A 224 0.66 15.28 -5.49
C LEU A 224 1.77 14.94 -6.50
N SER A 225 2.56 13.91 -6.22
CA SER A 225 3.63 13.48 -7.13
C SER A 225 3.06 12.97 -8.45
N PHE A 226 1.99 12.18 -8.40
CA PHE A 226 1.35 11.67 -9.60
C PHE A 226 0.82 12.79 -10.49
N PHE A 227 0.08 13.73 -9.92
CA PHE A 227 -0.51 14.85 -10.67
C PHE A 227 0.58 15.72 -11.32
N ILE A 228 1.56 16.19 -10.53
CA ILE A 228 2.63 17.06 -11.03
C ILE A 228 3.45 16.35 -12.11
N VAL A 229 3.87 15.11 -11.89
CA VAL A 229 4.69 14.39 -12.85
C VAL A 229 3.90 14.04 -14.12
N SER A 230 2.60 13.71 -14.01
CA SER A 230 1.77 13.45 -15.18
C SER A 230 1.65 14.68 -16.07
N VAL A 231 1.38 15.86 -15.50
CA VAL A 231 1.31 17.12 -16.25
C VAL A 231 2.66 17.42 -16.92
N ILE A 232 3.77 17.30 -16.19
CA ILE A 232 5.12 17.50 -16.74
C ILE A 232 5.37 16.55 -17.91
N TYR A 233 5.01 15.28 -17.77
CA TYR A 233 5.22 14.29 -18.84
C TYR A 233 4.45 14.62 -20.11
N ILE A 234 3.15 14.87 -19.99
CA ILE A 234 2.29 15.15 -21.12
C ILE A 234 2.78 16.38 -21.88
N ILE A 235 3.06 17.47 -21.14
CA ILE A 235 3.47 18.74 -21.76
C ILE A 235 4.91 18.65 -22.31
N SER A 236 5.84 18.00 -21.60
CA SER A 236 7.20 17.81 -22.12
C SER A 236 7.24 17.01 -23.42
N VAL A 237 6.45 15.92 -23.48
CA VAL A 237 6.35 15.10 -24.69
C VAL A 237 5.68 15.88 -25.83
N PHE A 238 4.61 16.65 -25.53
CA PHE A 238 3.98 17.54 -26.49
C PHE A 238 4.97 18.56 -27.06
N VAL A 239 5.71 19.27 -26.20
CA VAL A 239 6.75 20.23 -26.60
C VAL A 239 7.82 19.54 -27.45
N THR A 240 8.28 18.35 -27.04
CA THR A 240 9.31 17.61 -27.77
C THR A 240 8.88 17.28 -29.20
N VAL A 241 7.64 16.78 -29.37
CA VAL A 241 7.08 16.50 -30.70
C VAL A 241 6.99 17.77 -31.56
N GLY A 242 6.48 18.86 -30.99
CA GLY A 242 6.34 20.13 -31.70
C GLY A 242 7.66 20.82 -32.04
N VAL A 243 8.73 20.57 -31.28
CA VAL A 243 10.04 21.20 -31.50
C VAL A 243 10.92 20.39 -32.45
N ILE A 244 11.02 19.06 -32.25
CA ILE A 244 11.93 18.23 -33.06
C ILE A 244 11.19 17.64 -34.26
N GLY A 245 10.03 17.00 -34.04
CA GLY A 245 9.20 16.34 -35.05
C GLY A 245 9.88 15.24 -35.87
N GLY A 246 9.07 14.53 -36.68
CA GLY A 246 9.48 13.68 -37.77
C GLY A 246 10.69 12.75 -37.54
N GLU A 247 11.53 12.68 -38.57
CA GLU A 247 12.67 11.75 -38.63
C GLU A 247 13.72 11.95 -37.53
N LYS A 248 13.93 13.22 -37.12
CA LYS A 248 14.88 13.51 -36.02
C LYS A 248 14.44 12.90 -34.70
N LEU A 249 13.13 12.87 -34.42
CA LEU A 249 12.60 12.26 -33.20
C LEU A 249 12.66 10.74 -33.27
N LEU A 250 12.43 10.14 -34.46
CA LEU A 250 12.53 8.69 -34.67
C LEU A 250 13.95 8.14 -34.43
N SER A 251 14.98 8.91 -34.82
CA SER A 251 16.39 8.52 -34.65
C SER A 251 16.98 8.92 -33.30
N SER A 252 16.28 9.74 -32.52
CA SER A 252 16.80 10.27 -31.26
C SER A 252 16.78 9.22 -30.14
N LEU A 253 17.90 9.07 -29.44
CA LEU A 253 18.00 8.33 -28.19
C LEU A 253 17.78 9.22 -26.96
N THR A 254 17.81 10.55 -27.15
CA THR A 254 17.79 11.57 -26.11
C THR A 254 16.83 12.73 -26.46
N PRO A 255 15.54 12.42 -26.73
CA PRO A 255 14.61 13.35 -27.37
C PRO A 255 14.44 14.71 -26.67
N LEU A 256 14.42 14.74 -25.33
CA LEU A 256 14.28 16.00 -24.59
C LEU A 256 15.56 16.86 -24.68
N SER A 257 16.73 16.22 -24.64
CA SER A 257 18.00 16.93 -24.73
C SER A 257 18.22 17.51 -26.13
N ASP A 258 17.81 16.75 -27.16
CA ASP A 258 17.86 17.21 -28.55
C ASP A 258 16.86 18.36 -28.79
N GLY A 259 15.66 18.27 -28.21
CA GLY A 259 14.67 19.35 -28.21
C GLY A 259 15.19 20.62 -27.55
N ALA A 260 15.81 20.49 -26.38
CA ALA A 260 16.42 21.63 -25.69
C ALA A 260 17.53 22.28 -26.53
N GLY A 261 18.26 21.48 -27.28
CA GLY A 261 19.29 21.96 -28.21
C GLY A 261 18.77 22.93 -29.27
N VAL A 262 17.52 22.75 -29.72
CA VAL A 262 16.89 23.61 -30.76
C VAL A 262 16.65 25.04 -30.25
N PHE A 263 16.14 25.21 -29.01
CA PHE A 263 15.75 26.53 -28.50
C PHE A 263 16.63 27.07 -27.36
N MET A 264 17.51 26.26 -26.78
CA MET A 264 18.47 26.67 -25.75
C MET A 264 19.92 26.44 -26.14
N GLY A 265 20.17 25.95 -27.37
CA GLY A 265 21.51 25.64 -27.87
C GLY A 265 22.21 24.55 -27.05
N LYS A 266 23.52 24.49 -27.16
CA LYS A 266 24.37 23.50 -26.47
C LYS A 266 24.19 23.47 -24.95
N ILE A 267 23.96 24.64 -24.34
CA ILE A 267 23.73 24.75 -22.88
C ILE A 267 22.46 24.04 -22.48
N GLY A 268 21.37 24.21 -23.24
CA GLY A 268 20.09 23.53 -22.99
C GLY A 268 20.20 22.01 -23.12
N SER A 269 20.85 21.53 -24.20
CA SER A 269 21.10 20.11 -24.39
C SER A 269 21.93 19.51 -23.25
N LEU A 270 22.98 20.18 -22.82
CA LEU A 270 23.82 19.75 -21.69
C LEU A 270 23.03 19.73 -20.37
N LEU A 271 22.26 20.77 -20.09
CA LEU A 271 21.45 20.86 -18.87
C LEU A 271 20.45 19.70 -18.75
N LEU A 272 19.72 19.39 -19.84
CA LEU A 272 18.79 18.26 -19.87
C LEU A 272 19.53 16.91 -19.76
N SER A 273 20.70 16.78 -20.38
CA SER A 273 21.51 15.57 -20.31
C SER A 273 22.03 15.31 -18.90
N VAL A 274 22.53 16.33 -18.21
CA VAL A 274 22.93 16.23 -16.80
C VAL A 274 21.74 15.88 -15.91
N GLY A 275 20.59 16.54 -16.12
CA GLY A 275 19.35 16.21 -15.41
C GLY A 275 18.94 14.75 -15.61
N ALA A 276 18.98 14.25 -16.85
CA ALA A 276 18.68 12.85 -17.17
C ALA A 276 19.65 11.87 -16.48
N MET A 277 20.96 12.16 -16.52
CA MET A 277 21.98 11.35 -15.85
C MET A 277 21.72 11.24 -14.34
N LEU A 278 21.46 12.35 -13.68
CA LEU A 278 21.11 12.37 -12.26
C LEU A 278 19.84 11.57 -11.96
N ALA A 279 18.81 11.68 -12.81
CA ALA A 279 17.59 10.91 -12.70
C ALA A 279 17.82 9.40 -12.85
N PHE A 280 18.68 8.99 -13.79
CA PHE A 280 19.00 7.58 -13.99
C PHE A 280 19.84 7.02 -12.85
N ILE A 281 20.86 7.75 -12.41
CA ILE A 281 21.70 7.37 -11.27
C ILE A 281 20.86 7.16 -10.02
N THR A 282 20.00 8.13 -9.68
CA THR A 282 19.13 8.03 -8.50
C THR A 282 18.12 6.91 -8.63
N THR A 283 17.51 6.73 -9.81
CA THR A 283 16.55 5.64 -10.06
C THR A 283 17.19 4.27 -9.99
N ALA A 284 18.36 4.08 -10.64
CA ALA A 284 19.07 2.81 -10.67
C ALA A 284 19.54 2.41 -9.27
N ASN A 285 20.22 3.31 -8.57
CA ASN A 285 20.73 3.06 -7.22
C ASN A 285 19.62 2.73 -6.22
N ALA A 286 18.60 3.60 -6.12
CA ALA A 286 17.43 3.35 -5.25
C ALA A 286 16.62 2.14 -5.71
N GLY A 287 16.64 1.82 -6.99
CA GLY A 287 15.93 0.68 -7.57
C GLY A 287 16.50 -0.67 -7.18
N ILE A 288 17.84 -0.81 -7.14
CA ILE A 288 18.51 -2.02 -6.64
C ILE A 288 18.08 -2.32 -5.22
N LEU A 289 18.12 -1.31 -4.33
CA LEU A 289 17.71 -1.48 -2.94
C LEU A 289 16.21 -1.79 -2.80
N ALA A 290 15.35 -1.05 -3.53
CA ALA A 290 13.91 -1.26 -3.48
C ALA A 290 13.49 -2.62 -4.03
N ALA A 291 14.09 -3.09 -5.13
CA ALA A 291 13.82 -4.40 -5.70
C ALA A 291 14.26 -5.52 -4.74
N SER A 292 15.45 -5.39 -4.12
CA SER A 292 15.95 -6.40 -3.17
C SER A 292 15.10 -6.57 -1.91
N ARG A 293 14.24 -5.59 -1.58
CA ARG A 293 13.28 -5.71 -0.46
C ARG A 293 12.16 -6.72 -0.75
N SER A 294 11.81 -6.99 -2.01
CA SER A 294 10.78 -7.99 -2.34
C SER A 294 11.22 -9.42 -1.99
N PRO A 295 12.38 -9.95 -2.41
CA PRO A 295 12.87 -11.25 -1.97
C PRO A 295 13.06 -11.33 -0.45
N LEU A 296 13.52 -10.25 0.20
CA LEU A 296 13.63 -10.18 1.66
C LEU A 296 12.27 -10.37 2.34
N ALA A 297 11.25 -9.61 1.90
CA ALA A 297 9.91 -9.66 2.49
C ALA A 297 9.25 -11.02 2.25
N MET A 298 9.33 -11.55 1.03
CA MET A 298 8.83 -12.89 0.70
C MET A 298 9.52 -13.99 1.53
N SER A 299 10.82 -13.85 1.81
CA SER A 299 11.54 -14.81 2.66
C SER A 299 11.17 -14.69 4.14
N ARG A 300 10.80 -13.51 4.62
CA ARG A 300 10.25 -13.31 5.98
C ARG A 300 8.87 -13.95 6.14
N ASP A 301 8.07 -13.93 5.09
CA ASP A 301 6.74 -14.56 5.03
C ASP A 301 6.81 -16.04 4.59
N GLU A 302 8.02 -16.63 4.56
CA GLU A 302 8.29 -18.04 4.23
C GLU A 302 7.95 -18.46 2.79
N LEU A 303 7.71 -17.50 1.89
CA LEU A 303 7.46 -17.73 0.47
C LEU A 303 8.74 -17.98 -0.32
N LEU A 304 9.91 -17.53 0.18
CA LEU A 304 11.24 -17.77 -0.39
C LEU A 304 12.19 -18.37 0.67
N PRO A 305 13.31 -18.99 0.24
CA PRO A 305 14.29 -19.58 1.15
C PRO A 305 14.82 -18.57 2.17
N GLY A 306 15.10 -19.03 3.38
CA GLY A 306 15.61 -18.22 4.48
C GLY A 306 16.96 -17.52 4.22
N VAL A 307 17.65 -17.88 3.13
CA VAL A 307 18.90 -17.21 2.72
C VAL A 307 18.66 -15.74 2.38
N PHE A 308 17.51 -15.40 1.75
CA PHE A 308 17.19 -14.02 1.36
C PHE A 308 16.85 -13.11 2.54
N LYS A 309 16.50 -13.64 3.72
CA LYS A 309 16.27 -12.84 4.94
C LYS A 309 17.55 -12.53 5.72
N LYS A 310 18.72 -13.05 5.30
CA LYS A 310 19.99 -12.77 5.95
C LYS A 310 20.37 -11.31 5.80
N LEU A 311 20.68 -10.67 6.92
CA LEU A 311 21.12 -9.28 6.99
C LEU A 311 22.62 -9.22 7.28
N SER A 312 23.31 -8.25 6.71
CA SER A 312 24.68 -7.91 7.08
C SER A 312 24.73 -7.32 8.49
N LYS A 313 25.92 -7.13 9.07
CA LYS A 313 26.13 -6.43 10.37
C LYS A 313 25.53 -5.01 10.35
N ARG A 314 25.30 -4.42 9.20
CA ARG A 314 24.68 -3.09 9.00
C ARG A 314 23.18 -3.13 8.77
N GLY A 315 22.54 -4.30 8.87
CA GLY A 315 21.09 -4.47 8.63
C GLY A 315 20.67 -4.50 7.16
N LEU A 316 21.58 -4.71 6.23
CA LEU A 316 21.31 -4.75 4.78
C LEU A 316 21.11 -6.19 4.28
N PRO A 317 20.12 -6.47 3.40
CA PRO A 317 19.84 -7.78 2.85
C PRO A 317 20.82 -8.12 1.70
N TYR A 318 22.07 -8.42 2.04
CA TYR A 318 23.15 -8.57 1.07
C TYR A 318 22.90 -9.66 0.01
N VAL A 319 22.30 -10.79 0.39
CA VAL A 319 21.95 -11.85 -0.57
C VAL A 319 20.90 -11.38 -1.56
N SER A 320 19.85 -10.70 -1.10
CA SER A 320 18.81 -10.17 -1.97
C SER A 320 19.33 -9.06 -2.89
N ILE A 321 20.30 -8.24 -2.42
CA ILE A 321 20.95 -7.21 -3.25
C ILE A 321 21.76 -7.87 -4.36
N LEU A 322 22.65 -8.82 -4.03
CA LEU A 322 23.49 -9.51 -5.02
C LEU A 322 22.64 -10.28 -6.05
N PHE A 323 21.61 -10.98 -5.60
CA PHE A 323 20.69 -11.68 -6.48
C PHE A 323 19.98 -10.74 -7.46
N THR A 324 19.49 -9.60 -6.95
CA THR A 324 18.80 -8.58 -7.76
C THR A 324 19.75 -7.94 -8.77
N SER A 325 20.96 -7.60 -8.37
CA SER A 325 21.97 -7.01 -9.27
C SER A 325 22.46 -7.99 -10.33
N GLY A 326 22.68 -9.26 -9.96
CA GLY A 326 23.02 -10.31 -10.93
C GLY A 326 21.92 -10.51 -11.97
N PHE A 327 20.65 -10.49 -11.53
CA PHE A 327 19.51 -10.51 -12.43
C PHE A 327 19.47 -9.27 -13.37
N MET A 328 19.73 -8.06 -12.85
CA MET A 328 19.75 -6.85 -13.67
C MET A 328 20.85 -6.91 -14.74
N ILE A 329 22.03 -7.41 -14.41
CA ILE A 329 23.12 -7.63 -15.37
C ILE A 329 22.69 -8.59 -16.47
N LEU A 330 22.06 -9.71 -16.10
CA LEU A 330 21.56 -10.69 -17.06
C LEU A 330 20.59 -10.05 -18.06
N VAL A 331 19.60 -9.31 -17.59
CA VAL A 331 18.58 -8.71 -18.47
C VAL A 331 19.13 -7.56 -19.31
N ILE A 332 20.14 -6.80 -18.86
CA ILE A 332 20.85 -5.79 -19.66
C ILE A 332 21.56 -6.47 -20.85
N LEU A 333 22.13 -7.64 -20.65
CA LEU A 333 22.79 -8.38 -21.72
C LEU A 333 21.79 -8.95 -22.74
N LEU A 334 20.70 -9.54 -22.28
CA LEU A 334 19.76 -10.33 -23.10
C LEU A 334 18.71 -9.48 -23.82
N LEU A 335 18.18 -8.42 -23.19
CA LEU A 335 17.06 -7.66 -23.70
C LEU A 335 17.51 -6.34 -24.36
N ASN A 336 16.74 -5.90 -25.35
CA ASN A 336 16.85 -4.56 -25.88
C ASN A 336 16.02 -3.56 -25.03
N THR A 337 16.19 -2.26 -25.32
CA THR A 337 15.58 -1.18 -24.54
C THR A 337 14.04 -1.20 -24.59
N GLU A 338 13.46 -1.54 -25.74
CA GLU A 338 12.01 -1.60 -25.91
C GLU A 338 11.42 -2.80 -25.17
N GLU A 339 12.04 -3.98 -25.30
CA GLU A 339 11.57 -5.20 -24.61
C GLU A 339 11.69 -5.08 -23.10
N LEU A 340 12.75 -4.44 -22.59
CA LEU A 340 12.88 -4.10 -21.18
C LEU A 340 11.71 -3.23 -20.69
N ALA A 341 11.36 -2.18 -21.44
CA ALA A 341 10.28 -1.28 -21.08
C ALA A 341 8.91 -1.97 -21.14
N LYS A 342 8.64 -2.76 -22.19
CA LYS A 342 7.39 -3.51 -22.35
C LYS A 342 7.22 -4.56 -21.27
N THR A 343 8.25 -5.37 -21.00
CA THR A 343 8.20 -6.42 -19.98
C THR A 343 8.04 -5.81 -18.58
N ALA A 344 8.74 -4.71 -18.28
CA ALA A 344 8.58 -4.00 -17.01
C ALA A 344 7.17 -3.40 -16.86
N SER A 345 6.57 -2.88 -17.94
CA SER A 345 5.19 -2.39 -17.95
C SER A 345 4.19 -3.51 -17.74
N LEU A 346 4.35 -4.62 -18.46
CA LEU A 346 3.50 -5.81 -18.33
C LEU A 346 3.44 -6.32 -16.89
N MET A 347 4.62 -6.53 -16.27
CA MET A 347 4.71 -6.95 -14.87
C MET A 347 4.06 -5.94 -13.91
N LYS A 348 4.15 -4.64 -14.22
CA LYS A 348 3.53 -3.59 -13.45
C LYS A 348 2.00 -3.61 -13.57
N ILE A 349 1.47 -3.80 -14.77
CA ILE A 349 0.03 -3.90 -15.03
C ILE A 349 -0.55 -5.11 -14.31
N ILE A 350 0.11 -6.28 -14.38
CA ILE A 350 -0.31 -7.49 -13.65
C ILE A 350 -0.33 -7.24 -12.14
N LEU A 351 0.72 -6.60 -11.61
CA LEU A 351 0.77 -6.28 -10.19
C LEU A 351 -0.39 -5.38 -9.76
N PHE A 352 -0.75 -4.38 -10.55
CA PHE A 352 -1.87 -3.50 -10.25
C PHE A 352 -3.22 -4.17 -10.45
N PHE A 353 -3.35 -5.07 -11.42
CA PHE A 353 -4.51 -5.93 -11.57
C PHE A 353 -4.77 -6.72 -10.27
N LEU A 354 -3.73 -7.36 -9.72
CA LEU A 354 -3.83 -8.09 -8.45
C LEU A 354 -4.12 -7.18 -7.24
N VAL A 355 -3.60 -5.95 -7.22
CA VAL A 355 -3.91 -4.96 -6.18
C VAL A 355 -5.38 -4.56 -6.19
N ILE A 356 -5.95 -4.35 -7.37
CA ILE A 356 -7.38 -4.03 -7.53
C ILE A 356 -8.24 -5.20 -7.04
N LEU A 357 -7.91 -6.43 -7.43
CA LEU A 357 -8.60 -7.62 -6.93
C LEU A 357 -8.50 -7.73 -5.41
N SER A 358 -7.32 -7.48 -4.84
CA SER A 358 -7.13 -7.49 -3.38
C SER A 358 -8.00 -6.45 -2.68
N LEU A 359 -8.13 -5.23 -3.25
CA LEU A 359 -9.02 -4.21 -2.70
C LEU A 359 -10.47 -4.67 -2.71
N ILE A 360 -10.95 -5.25 -3.82
CA ILE A 360 -12.33 -5.73 -3.95
C ILE A 360 -12.62 -6.81 -2.89
N VAL A 361 -11.70 -7.76 -2.73
CA VAL A 361 -11.84 -8.86 -1.76
C VAL A 361 -11.78 -8.34 -0.31
N MET A 362 -10.83 -7.43 0.00
CA MET A 362 -10.72 -6.83 1.34
C MET A 362 -11.97 -6.06 1.74
N ARG A 363 -12.60 -5.33 0.82
CA ARG A 363 -13.86 -4.63 1.09
C ARG A 363 -15.05 -5.57 1.23
N LYS A 364 -15.12 -6.63 0.41
CA LYS A 364 -16.20 -7.64 0.49
C LYS A 364 -16.10 -8.52 1.74
N GLY A 365 -14.89 -8.71 2.27
CA GLY A 365 -14.67 -9.52 3.48
C GLY A 365 -15.15 -8.85 4.78
N GLU A 366 -15.61 -7.61 4.73
CA GLU A 366 -16.20 -6.86 5.86
C GLU A 366 -15.44 -6.99 7.20
N PHE A 367 -14.10 -7.11 7.15
CA PHE A 367 -13.28 -7.25 8.35
C PHE A 367 -13.45 -6.07 9.31
N LEU A 368 -13.68 -6.35 10.59
CA LEU A 368 -13.84 -5.35 11.65
C LEU A 368 -12.63 -4.42 11.76
N SER A 369 -11.45 -4.99 11.60
CA SER A 369 -10.17 -4.27 11.73
C SER A 369 -9.63 -3.73 10.41
N TYR A 370 -10.35 -3.88 9.28
CA TYR A 370 -9.99 -3.22 8.02
C TYR A 370 -10.49 -1.78 8.01
N ARG A 371 -9.64 -0.84 8.44
CA ARG A 371 -9.98 0.58 8.63
C ARG A 371 -9.10 1.52 7.81
N PRO A 372 -9.32 1.58 6.49
CA PRO A 372 -8.59 2.52 5.66
C PRO A 372 -8.96 3.96 6.03
N ARG A 373 -7.96 4.82 6.27
CA ARG A 373 -8.16 6.26 6.48
C ARG A 373 -8.49 7.00 5.17
N PHE A 374 -8.10 6.42 4.05
CA PHE A 374 -8.50 6.86 2.71
C PHE A 374 -9.33 5.75 2.08
N LYS A 375 -10.59 6.03 1.75
CA LYS A 375 -11.47 5.12 1.00
C LYS A 375 -11.45 5.51 -0.48
N ALA A 376 -11.05 4.58 -1.32
CA ALA A 376 -10.97 4.76 -2.76
C ALA A 376 -12.37 5.03 -3.36
N PRO A 377 -12.52 6.08 -4.20
CA PRO A 377 -13.81 6.52 -4.72
C PRO A 377 -14.36 5.58 -5.79
N LEU A 378 -15.62 5.80 -6.19
CA LEU A 378 -16.31 5.10 -7.29
C LEU A 378 -16.26 3.57 -7.20
N PHE A 379 -16.17 3.02 -6.01
CA PHE A 379 -16.22 1.57 -5.79
C PHE A 379 -17.65 1.05 -5.97
N PRO A 380 -17.89 -0.10 -6.64
CA PRO A 380 -16.88 -0.97 -7.30
C PRO A 380 -16.64 -0.64 -8.77
N TRP A 381 -17.42 0.25 -9.38
CA TRP A 381 -17.53 0.40 -10.84
C TRP A 381 -16.23 0.76 -11.53
N MET A 382 -15.49 1.72 -11.00
CA MET A 382 -14.18 2.12 -11.55
C MET A 382 -13.23 0.92 -11.65
N TYR A 383 -13.23 0.05 -10.65
CA TYR A 383 -12.32 -1.11 -10.57
C TYR A 383 -12.76 -2.24 -11.51
N ILE A 384 -14.07 -2.49 -11.61
CA ILE A 384 -14.63 -3.48 -12.56
C ILE A 384 -14.30 -3.09 -13.99
N LEU A 385 -14.41 -1.80 -14.36
CA LEU A 385 -14.05 -1.32 -15.69
C LEU A 385 -12.53 -1.34 -15.96
N THR A 386 -11.71 -1.17 -14.94
CA THR A 386 -10.24 -1.16 -15.09
C THR A 386 -9.68 -2.57 -15.32
N LEU A 387 -10.28 -3.61 -14.76
CA LEU A 387 -9.77 -4.99 -14.92
C LEU A 387 -9.75 -5.46 -16.39
N PRO A 388 -10.83 -5.34 -17.18
CA PRO A 388 -10.79 -5.66 -18.62
C PRO A 388 -9.80 -4.80 -19.40
N LEU A 389 -9.69 -3.50 -19.07
CA LEU A 389 -8.70 -2.63 -19.67
C LEU A 389 -7.27 -3.12 -19.43
N TYR A 390 -6.94 -3.49 -18.18
CA TYR A 390 -5.61 -4.04 -17.89
C TYR A 390 -5.37 -5.38 -18.55
N ALA A 391 -6.38 -6.24 -18.66
CA ALA A 391 -6.28 -7.48 -19.42
C ALA A 391 -5.98 -7.18 -20.91
N PHE A 392 -6.68 -6.23 -21.51
CA PHE A 392 -6.41 -5.78 -22.87
C PHE A 392 -4.98 -5.26 -23.04
N LEU A 393 -4.50 -4.39 -22.13
CA LEU A 393 -3.14 -3.87 -22.16
C LEU A 393 -2.08 -4.98 -22.04
N ILE A 394 -2.35 -6.05 -21.27
CA ILE A 394 -1.47 -7.22 -21.14
C ILE A 394 -1.30 -7.90 -22.50
N PHE A 395 -2.40 -8.13 -23.24
CA PHE A 395 -2.35 -8.77 -24.55
C PHE A 395 -1.64 -7.89 -25.59
N GLU A 396 -1.75 -6.57 -25.50
CA GLU A 396 -1.13 -5.62 -26.45
C GLU A 396 0.40 -5.42 -26.23
N MET A 397 1.00 -5.99 -25.16
CA MET A 397 2.45 -5.85 -24.91
C MET A 397 3.33 -6.59 -25.94
N GLY A 398 2.75 -7.51 -26.70
CA GLY A 398 3.46 -8.29 -27.70
C GLY A 398 3.96 -9.64 -27.18
N VAL A 399 4.38 -10.49 -28.10
CA VAL A 399 4.67 -11.91 -27.83
C VAL A 399 5.86 -12.10 -26.87
N ILE A 400 6.97 -11.40 -27.09
CA ILE A 400 8.20 -11.58 -26.29
C ILE A 400 7.99 -11.25 -24.81
N PRO A 401 7.43 -10.08 -24.42
CA PRO A 401 7.12 -9.79 -23.02
C PRO A 401 6.15 -10.80 -22.39
N ILE A 402 5.15 -11.27 -23.15
CA ILE A 402 4.18 -12.25 -22.67
C ILE A 402 4.87 -13.61 -22.43
N LEU A 403 5.73 -14.08 -23.34
CA LEU A 403 6.48 -15.32 -23.15
C LEU A 403 7.42 -15.26 -21.96
N ILE A 404 8.15 -14.16 -21.78
CA ILE A 404 9.02 -13.94 -20.61
C ILE A 404 8.16 -14.03 -19.33
N THR A 405 7.01 -13.36 -19.32
CA THR A 405 6.10 -13.36 -18.17
C THR A 405 5.54 -14.74 -17.88
N PHE A 406 5.10 -15.46 -18.91
CA PHE A 406 4.59 -16.82 -18.80
C PHE A 406 5.65 -17.76 -18.22
N PHE A 407 6.88 -17.72 -18.74
CA PHE A 407 7.98 -18.53 -18.25
C PHE A 407 8.29 -18.25 -16.77
N LEU A 408 8.30 -16.97 -16.37
CA LEU A 408 8.52 -16.61 -14.98
C LEU A 408 7.39 -17.08 -14.05
N PHE A 409 6.15 -16.95 -14.50
CA PHE A 409 5.01 -17.43 -13.70
C PHE A 409 4.97 -18.96 -13.64
N PHE A 410 5.38 -19.63 -14.70
CA PHE A 410 5.54 -21.08 -14.66
C PHE A 410 6.55 -21.52 -13.60
N ILE A 411 7.72 -20.86 -13.56
CA ILE A 411 8.71 -21.08 -12.49
C ILE A 411 8.12 -20.73 -11.12
N ALA A 412 7.39 -19.62 -11.01
CA ALA A 412 6.76 -19.19 -9.76
C ALA A 412 5.72 -20.21 -9.26
N ILE A 413 4.92 -20.79 -10.15
CA ILE A 413 3.92 -21.81 -9.83
C ILE A 413 4.60 -23.09 -9.35
N ILE A 414 5.62 -23.57 -10.07
CA ILE A 414 6.40 -24.74 -9.65
C ILE A 414 7.00 -24.49 -8.26
N TRP A 415 7.61 -23.32 -8.07
CA TRP A 415 8.17 -22.91 -6.79
C TRP A 415 7.13 -22.91 -5.66
N TYR A 416 5.96 -22.33 -5.92
CA TYR A 416 4.85 -22.32 -4.96
C TYR A 416 4.44 -23.73 -4.57
N LEU A 417 4.25 -24.64 -5.55
CA LEU A 417 3.81 -26.03 -5.29
C LEU A 417 4.85 -26.83 -4.51
N LEU A 418 6.13 -26.69 -4.83
CA LEU A 418 7.20 -27.46 -4.23
C LEU A 418 7.64 -26.93 -2.86
N TYR A 419 7.63 -25.62 -2.67
CA TYR A 419 8.20 -24.98 -1.49
C TYR A 419 7.18 -24.17 -0.66
N ALA A 420 6.57 -23.12 -1.23
CA ALA A 420 5.81 -22.15 -0.47
C ALA A 420 4.52 -22.73 0.13
N ARG A 421 3.79 -23.56 -0.62
CA ARG A 421 2.55 -24.20 -0.19
C ARG A 421 2.70 -25.00 1.11
N ARG A 422 3.86 -25.66 1.30
CA ARG A 422 4.11 -26.51 2.49
C ARG A 422 4.43 -25.70 3.74
N LYS A 423 4.84 -24.42 3.59
CA LYS A 423 5.28 -23.59 4.72
C LYS A 423 4.27 -22.53 5.12
N THR A 424 3.37 -22.14 4.21
CA THR A 424 2.39 -21.10 4.49
C THR A 424 1.09 -21.66 5.03
N THR A 425 0.76 -21.29 6.28
CA THR A 425 -0.50 -21.66 6.95
C THR A 425 -1.49 -20.48 7.05
N ARG A 426 -1.16 -19.34 6.44
CA ARG A 426 -1.94 -18.11 6.56
C ARG A 426 -3.22 -18.15 5.74
N LYS A 427 -4.32 -17.74 6.33
CA LYS A 427 -5.59 -17.52 5.64
C LYS A 427 -5.69 -16.10 5.13
N SER A 428 -6.09 -15.97 3.87
CA SER A 428 -6.29 -14.69 3.18
C SER A 428 -7.75 -14.25 3.23
N ALA A 429 -7.99 -12.97 2.88
CA ALA A 429 -9.33 -12.42 2.83
C ALA A 429 -10.26 -13.17 1.85
N ILE A 430 -9.75 -13.67 0.73
CA ILE A 430 -10.55 -14.44 -0.24
C ILE A 430 -11.12 -15.72 0.36
N ILE A 431 -10.36 -16.41 1.22
CA ILE A 431 -10.84 -17.62 1.90
C ILE A 431 -12.00 -17.25 2.83
N HIS A 432 -11.89 -16.14 3.55
CA HIS A 432 -12.96 -15.66 4.42
C HIS A 432 -14.24 -15.34 3.63
N VAL A 433 -14.12 -14.65 2.50
CA VAL A 433 -15.27 -14.35 1.62
C VAL A 433 -15.90 -15.63 1.08
N LEU A 434 -15.10 -16.63 0.72
CA LEU A 434 -15.61 -17.92 0.26
C LEU A 434 -16.28 -18.71 1.39
N GLU A 435 -15.73 -18.68 2.60
CA GLU A 435 -16.34 -19.30 3.79
C GLU A 435 -17.71 -18.67 4.11
N ASP A 436 -17.82 -17.35 3.99
CA ASP A 436 -19.10 -16.64 4.20
C ASP A 436 -20.15 -16.98 3.12
N LEU A 437 -19.72 -17.11 1.85
CA LEU A 437 -20.61 -17.49 0.75
C LEU A 437 -21.06 -18.97 0.80
N THR A 438 -20.21 -19.85 1.29
CA THR A 438 -20.48 -21.30 1.32
C THR A 438 -21.07 -21.78 2.65
N GLY A 439 -21.05 -20.95 3.69
CA GLY A 439 -21.45 -21.31 5.05
C GLY A 439 -20.49 -22.26 5.79
N ILE A 440 -19.39 -22.68 5.15
CA ILE A 440 -18.42 -23.63 5.71
C ILE A 440 -17.31 -22.87 6.44
N LYS A 441 -17.35 -22.88 7.79
CA LYS A 441 -16.33 -22.20 8.61
C LYS A 441 -15.18 -23.15 8.97
N THR A 442 -13.97 -22.85 8.55
CA THR A 442 -12.81 -23.74 8.72
C THR A 442 -11.79 -23.34 9.80
N SER A 443 -11.91 -22.26 10.52
CA SER A 443 -11.10 -21.86 11.70
C SER A 443 -10.98 -20.33 11.89
N PRO A 444 -10.46 -19.80 13.06
CA PRO A 444 -10.38 -18.38 13.32
C PRO A 444 -9.46 -17.64 12.33
N PRO A 445 -9.83 -16.44 11.88
CA PRO A 445 -9.12 -15.68 10.86
C PRO A 445 -7.78 -15.14 11.42
N THR A 446 -6.67 -15.69 10.97
CA THR A 446 -5.32 -15.15 11.28
C THR A 446 -5.13 -13.72 10.76
N LEU A 447 -5.79 -13.37 9.64
CA LEU A 447 -5.76 -12.04 9.05
C LEU A 447 -6.42 -11.00 9.97
N GLU A 448 -7.58 -11.29 10.56
CA GLU A 448 -8.24 -10.37 11.50
C GLU A 448 -7.35 -10.03 12.70
N LYS A 449 -6.62 -11.01 13.25
CA LYS A 449 -5.66 -10.78 14.34
C LYS A 449 -4.50 -9.88 13.90
N GLU A 450 -4.02 -10.01 12.66
CA GLU A 450 -2.95 -9.17 12.12
C GLU A 450 -3.45 -7.73 11.89
N LEU A 451 -4.62 -7.55 11.28
CA LEU A 451 -5.25 -6.24 11.09
C LEU A 451 -5.52 -5.53 12.41
N ARG A 452 -5.98 -6.28 13.42
CA ARG A 452 -6.19 -5.77 14.79
C ARG A 452 -4.91 -5.19 15.39
N LYS A 453 -3.79 -5.91 15.30
CA LYS A 453 -2.48 -5.39 15.77
C LYS A 453 -2.08 -4.11 15.05
N ILE A 454 -2.34 -4.03 13.75
CA ILE A 454 -2.03 -2.82 12.96
C ILE A 454 -2.85 -1.64 13.46
N VAL A 455 -4.15 -1.80 13.67
CA VAL A 455 -5.02 -0.72 14.17
C VAL A 455 -4.59 -0.27 15.58
N VAL A 456 -4.29 -1.22 16.47
CA VAL A 456 -3.77 -0.92 17.82
C VAL A 456 -2.47 -0.10 17.76
N GLU A 457 -1.55 -0.44 16.86
CA GLU A 457 -0.30 0.31 16.67
C GLU A 457 -0.51 1.69 16.02
N MET A 458 -1.48 1.82 15.10
CA MET A 458 -1.75 3.08 14.39
C MET A 458 -2.43 4.12 15.25
N ASP A 459 -3.39 3.71 16.06
CA ASP A 459 -4.21 4.60 16.87
C ASP A 459 -3.60 4.85 18.27
N ASN A 460 -2.39 4.32 18.55
CA ASN A 460 -1.71 4.35 19.85
C ASN A 460 -2.63 3.87 20.99
N LEU A 461 -3.46 2.85 20.71
CA LEU A 461 -4.47 2.36 21.66
C LEU A 461 -3.89 1.90 23.01
N PRO A 462 -2.63 1.43 23.17
CA PRO A 462 -2.07 1.12 24.48
C PRO A 462 -2.01 2.30 25.44
N ASP A 463 -1.99 3.54 24.92
CA ASP A 463 -2.00 4.77 25.72
C ASP A 463 -3.44 5.23 26.07
N ASP A 464 -4.46 4.57 25.52
CA ASP A 464 -5.88 4.88 25.75
C ASP A 464 -6.42 4.09 26.95
N LYS A 465 -6.79 4.79 28.02
CA LYS A 465 -7.32 4.17 29.25
C LYS A 465 -8.62 3.39 29.01
N ILE A 466 -9.50 3.88 28.09
CA ILE A 466 -10.75 3.19 27.75
C ILE A 466 -10.45 1.89 26.99
N PHE A 467 -9.46 1.92 26.08
CA PHE A 467 -9.02 0.70 25.39
C PHE A 467 -8.53 -0.34 26.40
N ASN A 468 -7.70 0.05 27.35
CA ASN A 468 -7.16 -0.86 28.35
C ASN A 468 -8.27 -1.43 29.24
N ALA A 469 -9.23 -0.60 29.64
CA ALA A 469 -10.38 -1.04 30.45
C ALA A 469 -11.29 -2.03 29.69
N ILE A 470 -11.42 -1.95 28.37
CA ILE A 470 -12.16 -2.93 27.57
C ILE A 470 -11.31 -4.18 27.32
N HIS A 471 -10.03 -4.01 26.96
CA HIS A 471 -9.11 -5.10 26.64
C HIS A 471 -8.91 -6.03 27.84
N ASP A 472 -8.65 -5.44 29.00
CA ASP A 472 -8.47 -6.16 30.26
C ASP A 472 -9.79 -6.40 30.99
N GLY A 473 -10.90 -5.83 30.51
CA GLY A 473 -12.23 -5.90 31.09
C GLY A 473 -12.77 -7.32 31.24
N ILE A 474 -13.77 -7.46 32.08
CA ILE A 474 -14.43 -8.74 32.35
C ILE A 474 -15.55 -8.93 31.34
N PHE A 475 -15.42 -9.94 30.48
CA PHE A 475 -16.46 -10.30 29.52
C PHE A 475 -16.96 -11.71 29.75
N LEU A 476 -18.29 -11.86 29.86
CA LEU A 476 -18.94 -13.13 30.10
C LEU A 476 -19.87 -13.48 28.93
N ASP A 477 -19.77 -14.70 28.44
CA ASP A 477 -20.67 -15.26 27.43
C ASP A 477 -21.47 -16.42 28.05
N LEU A 478 -22.72 -16.16 28.38
CA LEU A 478 -23.60 -17.10 29.05
C LEU A 478 -24.41 -17.87 28.01
N PRO A 479 -24.30 -19.20 27.94
CA PRO A 479 -25.04 -20.01 26.97
C PRO A 479 -26.52 -20.10 27.23
N TYR A 480 -26.96 -19.93 28.49
CA TYR A 480 -28.35 -19.98 28.91
C TYR A 480 -28.61 -18.95 30.01
N SER A 481 -29.88 -18.56 30.16
CA SER A 481 -30.32 -17.65 31.21
C SER A 481 -30.18 -18.32 32.58
N THR A 482 -29.48 -17.65 33.49
CA THR A 482 -29.36 -18.00 34.90
C THR A 482 -30.37 -17.22 35.73
N ASP A 483 -30.63 -17.66 36.95
CA ASP A 483 -31.37 -16.86 37.92
C ASP A 483 -30.58 -15.60 38.30
N MET A 484 -31.30 -14.54 38.71
CA MET A 484 -30.72 -13.25 39.09
C MET A 484 -29.60 -13.40 40.15
N GLU A 485 -29.83 -14.26 41.15
CA GLU A 485 -28.85 -14.50 42.20
C GLU A 485 -27.59 -15.20 41.73
N GLU A 486 -27.75 -16.23 40.91
CA GLU A 486 -26.60 -16.93 40.33
C GLU A 486 -25.80 -16.00 39.41
N PHE A 487 -26.50 -15.20 38.59
CA PHE A 487 -25.90 -14.21 37.69
C PHE A 487 -25.07 -13.19 38.47
N LEU A 488 -25.64 -12.54 39.47
CA LEU A 488 -24.95 -11.56 40.32
C LEU A 488 -23.75 -12.16 41.06
N THR A 489 -23.88 -13.40 41.49
CA THR A 489 -22.79 -14.12 42.17
C THR A 489 -21.63 -14.37 41.21
N ARG A 490 -21.89 -14.80 39.97
CA ARG A 490 -20.82 -15.01 38.96
C ARG A 490 -20.11 -13.72 38.61
N VAL A 491 -20.84 -12.62 38.39
CA VAL A 491 -20.25 -11.31 38.11
C VAL A 491 -19.39 -10.82 39.27
N ALA A 492 -19.87 -10.95 40.52
CA ALA A 492 -19.14 -10.53 41.68
C ALA A 492 -17.88 -11.37 41.96
N ILE A 493 -17.91 -12.67 41.65
CA ILE A 493 -16.69 -13.54 41.73
C ILE A 493 -15.63 -13.07 40.74
N GLU A 494 -16.00 -12.77 39.51
CA GLU A 494 -15.04 -12.31 38.50
C GLU A 494 -14.48 -10.92 38.84
N LEU A 495 -15.31 -10.01 39.33
CA LEU A 495 -14.86 -8.68 39.79
C LEU A 495 -13.89 -8.78 40.97
N ARG A 496 -14.13 -9.70 41.93
CA ARG A 496 -13.25 -9.90 43.07
C ARG A 496 -11.84 -10.39 42.68
N LYS A 497 -11.71 -11.11 41.58
CA LYS A 497 -10.39 -11.53 41.06
C LYS A 497 -9.52 -10.35 40.69
N LYS A 498 -10.14 -9.24 40.26
CA LYS A 498 -9.46 -8.03 39.80
C LYS A 498 -9.34 -6.95 40.86
N ILE A 499 -10.39 -6.71 41.61
CA ILE A 499 -10.47 -5.67 42.62
C ILE A 499 -10.24 -6.34 43.97
N LYS A 500 -9.01 -6.22 44.52
CA LYS A 500 -8.66 -6.69 45.86
C LYS A 500 -9.48 -5.88 46.87
N ASP A 501 -9.87 -6.51 47.96
CA ASP A 501 -10.66 -5.92 49.04
C ASP A 501 -12.13 -5.57 48.71
N LEU A 502 -12.68 -6.08 47.60
CA LEU A 502 -14.06 -5.87 47.22
C LEU A 502 -15.00 -6.57 48.23
N ASP A 503 -15.84 -5.80 48.90
CA ASP A 503 -16.91 -6.37 49.71
C ASP A 503 -18.01 -6.97 48.85
N PHE A 504 -18.06 -8.29 48.82
CA PHE A 504 -18.97 -9.08 47.99
C PHE A 504 -20.44 -8.80 48.27
N ILE A 505 -20.80 -8.59 49.53
CA ILE A 505 -22.20 -8.39 49.95
C ILE A 505 -22.70 -7.02 49.53
N SER A 506 -21.90 -5.99 49.76
CA SER A 506 -22.22 -4.62 49.37
C SER A 506 -22.31 -4.48 47.83
N LEU A 507 -21.34 -5.06 47.12
CA LEU A 507 -21.37 -5.05 45.65
C LEU A 507 -22.61 -5.76 45.07
N ARG A 508 -22.95 -6.93 45.59
CA ARG A 508 -24.15 -7.68 45.15
C ARG A 508 -25.42 -6.89 45.37
N LYS A 509 -25.53 -6.20 46.49
CA LYS A 509 -26.69 -5.36 46.85
C LYS A 509 -26.79 -4.14 45.90
N GLU A 510 -25.67 -3.50 45.59
CA GLU A 510 -25.63 -2.38 44.64
C GLU A 510 -25.95 -2.84 43.22
N LEU A 511 -25.37 -3.94 42.75
CA LEU A 511 -25.70 -4.52 41.44
C LEU A 511 -27.17 -4.87 41.33
N TYR A 512 -27.76 -5.43 42.39
CA TYR A 512 -29.20 -5.75 42.41
C TYR A 512 -30.08 -4.50 42.25
N ARG A 513 -29.71 -3.38 42.96
CA ARG A 513 -30.39 -2.10 42.82
C ARG A 513 -30.30 -1.55 41.40
N VAL A 514 -29.10 -1.53 40.86
CA VAL A 514 -28.79 -1.02 39.54
C VAL A 514 -29.54 -1.76 38.43
N PHE A 515 -29.63 -3.09 38.51
CA PHE A 515 -30.37 -3.87 37.52
C PHE A 515 -31.90 -3.68 37.57
N ARG A 516 -32.45 -3.16 38.65
CA ARG A 516 -33.89 -2.84 38.76
C ARG A 516 -34.24 -1.44 38.24
N GLU A 517 -33.32 -0.50 38.27
CA GLU A 517 -33.57 0.93 38.05
C GLU A 517 -33.07 1.46 36.70
N ASN A 518 -32.31 0.67 35.93
CA ASN A 518 -31.68 1.17 34.71
C ASN A 518 -32.53 0.98 33.43
N GLU A 519 -32.30 1.93 32.50
CA GLU A 519 -32.93 1.96 31.19
C GLU A 519 -32.25 1.01 30.19
N VAL A 520 -33.06 0.45 29.29
CA VAL A 520 -32.63 -0.43 28.22
C VAL A 520 -32.48 0.36 26.92
N PHE A 521 -31.30 0.29 26.29
CA PHE A 521 -31.02 0.95 25.02
C PHE A 521 -30.74 -0.11 23.94
N SER A 522 -31.59 -0.18 22.93
CA SER A 522 -31.38 -1.06 21.75
C SER A 522 -31.09 -2.53 22.12
N GLY A 523 -31.74 -3.07 23.14
CA GLY A 523 -31.51 -4.44 23.63
C GLY A 523 -30.31 -4.61 24.56
N PHE A 524 -29.74 -3.51 25.04
CA PHE A 524 -28.67 -3.51 26.04
C PHE A 524 -29.07 -2.80 27.31
N LEU A 525 -28.75 -3.41 28.44
CA LEU A 525 -28.85 -2.76 29.75
C LEU A 525 -27.50 -2.09 30.04
N PHE A 526 -27.53 -0.78 30.28
CA PHE A 526 -26.35 0.00 30.68
C PHE A 526 -26.39 0.32 32.16
N SER A 527 -25.24 0.22 32.79
CA SER A 527 -25.10 0.53 34.20
C SER A 527 -23.78 1.25 34.45
N PHE A 528 -23.88 2.36 35.17
CA PHE A 528 -22.71 3.05 35.74
C PHE A 528 -22.74 2.86 37.27
N LEU A 529 -21.63 2.39 37.83
CA LEU A 529 -21.49 2.15 39.24
C LEU A 529 -20.27 2.86 39.80
N GLU A 530 -20.47 3.84 40.67
CA GLU A 530 -19.41 4.47 41.44
C GLU A 530 -19.10 3.60 42.66
N ILE A 531 -17.86 3.14 42.78
CA ILE A 531 -17.43 2.26 43.87
C ILE A 531 -16.43 2.95 44.80
N PRO A 532 -16.46 2.70 46.13
CA PRO A 532 -15.63 3.42 47.10
C PRO A 532 -14.18 2.92 47.18
N TYR A 533 -13.66 2.37 46.08
CA TYR A 533 -12.28 1.86 46.00
C TYR A 533 -11.41 2.80 45.18
N LYS A 534 -10.15 2.99 45.58
CA LYS A 534 -9.21 3.88 44.87
C LYS A 534 -8.77 3.29 43.53
N ASP A 535 -8.60 4.16 42.54
CA ASP A 535 -8.02 3.91 41.21
C ASP A 535 -8.65 2.74 40.44
N VAL A 536 -9.97 2.55 40.57
CA VAL A 536 -10.71 1.55 39.79
C VAL A 536 -11.34 2.20 38.57
N PHE A 537 -11.09 1.59 37.42
CA PHE A 537 -11.82 1.86 36.18
C PHE A 537 -11.92 0.56 35.38
N GLU A 538 -13.08 -0.08 35.41
CA GLU A 538 -13.33 -1.38 34.79
C GLU A 538 -14.59 -1.36 33.92
N ILE A 539 -14.53 -2.05 32.79
CA ILE A 539 -15.69 -2.24 31.90
C ILE A 539 -16.04 -3.73 31.90
N VAL A 540 -17.29 -4.01 32.19
CA VAL A 540 -17.84 -5.37 32.22
C VAL A 540 -18.87 -5.52 31.10
N GLY A 541 -18.66 -6.48 30.22
CA GLY A 541 -19.58 -6.82 29.15
C GLY A 541 -20.13 -8.23 29.32
N ILE A 542 -21.45 -8.39 29.28
CA ILE A 542 -22.09 -9.68 29.47
C ILE A 542 -23.08 -9.94 28.34
N ARG A 543 -22.94 -11.09 27.72
CA ARG A 543 -23.91 -11.58 26.74
C ARG A 543 -24.62 -12.81 27.27
N CYS A 544 -25.92 -12.90 27.01
CA CYS A 544 -26.65 -14.14 27.18
C CYS A 544 -27.29 -14.54 25.85
N ARG A 545 -26.93 -15.71 25.32
CA ARG A 545 -27.38 -16.16 23.99
C ARG A 545 -28.88 -16.43 23.90
N ARG A 546 -29.54 -16.70 25.02
CA ARG A 546 -30.98 -16.96 25.12
C ARG A 546 -31.74 -15.85 25.84
N GLY A 547 -31.14 -14.68 26.00
CA GLY A 547 -31.68 -13.55 26.73
C GLY A 547 -31.67 -13.73 28.25
N PHE A 548 -32.00 -12.67 28.99
CA PHE A 548 -32.01 -12.62 30.46
C PHE A 548 -33.45 -12.73 30.98
N LYS A 549 -33.85 -13.91 31.44
CA LYS A 549 -35.23 -14.20 31.90
C LYS A 549 -35.67 -13.41 33.14
N PHE A 550 -34.74 -12.92 33.93
CA PHE A 550 -34.98 -12.16 35.15
C PHE A 550 -35.23 -10.66 34.89
N LEU A 551 -35.01 -10.19 33.67
CA LEU A 551 -35.31 -8.82 33.25
C LEU A 551 -36.72 -8.77 32.64
N LYS A 552 -37.48 -7.71 32.95
CA LYS A 552 -38.87 -7.58 32.51
C LYS A 552 -39.04 -7.45 31.00
N GLU A 553 -38.02 -6.90 30.34
CA GLU A 553 -37.96 -6.76 28.88
C GLU A 553 -37.36 -8.02 28.25
N LYS A 554 -38.11 -8.66 27.36
CA LYS A 554 -37.75 -9.97 26.78
C LYS A 554 -36.58 -9.95 25.78
N ASP A 555 -36.16 -8.77 25.30
CA ASP A 555 -35.23 -8.66 24.17
C ASP A 555 -33.84 -8.15 24.56
N ILE A 556 -33.44 -8.30 25.83
CA ILE A 556 -32.12 -7.88 26.28
C ILE A 556 -31.10 -8.94 25.86
N ILE A 557 -30.16 -8.53 24.97
CA ILE A 557 -29.10 -9.37 24.40
C ILE A 557 -27.75 -9.17 25.09
N GLY A 558 -27.58 -8.05 25.81
CA GLY A 558 -26.34 -7.74 26.47
C GLY A 558 -26.45 -6.79 27.63
N ILE A 559 -25.49 -6.86 28.54
CA ILE A 559 -25.35 -5.94 29.67
C ILE A 559 -23.95 -5.35 29.60
N ILE A 560 -23.84 -4.02 29.71
CA ILE A 560 -22.58 -3.31 29.78
C ILE A 560 -22.55 -2.48 31.05
N MET A 561 -21.56 -2.74 31.89
CA MET A 561 -21.36 -2.00 33.14
C MET A 561 -20.02 -1.27 33.12
N VAL A 562 -20.02 -0.04 33.57
CA VAL A 562 -18.82 0.75 33.79
C VAL A 562 -18.69 0.99 35.29
N LEU A 563 -17.61 0.43 35.88
CA LEU A 563 -17.28 0.60 37.29
C LEU A 563 -16.15 1.63 37.41
N SER A 564 -16.32 2.60 38.29
CA SER A 564 -15.34 3.67 38.45
C SER A 564 -15.19 4.09 39.90
N SER A 565 -13.95 4.39 40.29
CA SER A 565 -13.70 5.17 41.49
C SER A 565 -14.06 6.64 41.26
N LYS A 566 -14.18 7.41 42.33
CA LYS A 566 -14.46 8.85 42.26
C LYS A 566 -13.39 9.61 41.46
N GLU A 567 -12.14 9.15 41.53
CA GLU A 567 -10.98 9.74 40.83
C GLU A 567 -11.05 9.55 39.31
N ASN A 568 -11.62 8.45 38.83
CA ASN A 568 -11.73 8.10 37.41
C ASN A 568 -13.12 8.41 36.81
N LYS A 569 -13.98 9.15 37.50
CA LYS A 569 -15.37 9.42 37.13
C LYS A 569 -15.52 10.07 35.75
N GLU A 570 -14.67 11.06 35.43
CA GLU A 570 -14.74 11.76 34.14
C GLU A 570 -14.45 10.82 32.95
N ILE A 571 -13.42 9.98 33.09
CA ILE A 571 -13.05 8.99 32.05
C ILE A 571 -14.16 7.94 31.93
N ALA A 572 -14.75 7.54 33.04
CA ALA A 572 -15.82 6.55 33.06
C ALA A 572 -17.12 7.08 32.43
N MET A 573 -17.47 8.33 32.66
CA MET A 573 -18.58 8.99 31.98
C MET A 573 -18.33 9.10 30.46
N CYS A 574 -17.11 9.41 30.06
CA CYS A 574 -16.68 9.42 28.69
C CYS A 574 -16.81 8.03 28.04
N ALA A 575 -16.32 6.99 28.70
CA ALA A 575 -16.46 5.61 28.24
C ALA A 575 -17.94 5.19 28.10
N THR A 576 -18.79 5.59 29.05
CA THR A 576 -20.22 5.31 29.01
C THR A 576 -20.88 5.96 27.78
N ALA A 577 -20.56 7.23 27.49
CA ALA A 577 -21.08 7.93 26.32
C ALA A 577 -20.61 7.28 25.00
N GLU A 578 -19.35 6.85 24.92
CA GLU A 578 -18.83 6.12 23.75
C GLU A 578 -19.53 4.77 23.57
N LEU A 579 -19.68 4.00 24.63
CA LEU A 579 -20.33 2.69 24.61
C LEU A 579 -21.82 2.80 24.21
N LEU A 580 -22.53 3.80 24.72
CA LEU A 580 -23.90 4.11 24.32
C LEU A 580 -24.01 4.47 22.83
N ALA A 581 -23.06 5.22 22.29
CA ALA A 581 -23.03 5.54 20.87
C ALA A 581 -22.75 4.30 19.99
N ILE A 582 -21.94 3.36 20.49
CA ILE A 582 -21.63 2.10 19.81
C ILE A 582 -22.86 1.19 19.74
N VAL A 583 -23.58 1.04 20.84
CA VAL A 583 -24.73 0.13 20.95
C VAL A 583 -25.92 0.57 20.11
N LYS A 584 -26.05 1.86 19.79
CA LYS A 584 -27.08 2.38 18.87
C LYS A 584 -26.86 1.97 17.40
N ASP A 585 -25.77 1.27 17.08
CA ASP A 585 -25.49 0.82 15.72
C ASP A 585 -26.06 -0.58 15.46
N GLU A 586 -27.01 -0.70 14.53
CA GLU A 586 -27.61 -1.98 14.15
C GLU A 586 -26.58 -3.05 13.76
N LYS A 587 -25.48 -2.63 13.10
CA LYS A 587 -24.37 -3.52 12.75
C LYS A 587 -23.63 -4.05 13.99
N PHE A 588 -23.54 -3.24 15.04
CA PHE A 588 -22.97 -3.67 16.31
C PHE A 588 -23.83 -4.74 16.97
N ILE A 589 -25.15 -4.54 17.02
CA ILE A 589 -26.11 -5.47 17.62
C ILE A 589 -26.02 -6.83 16.93
N TYR A 590 -26.06 -6.84 15.60
CA TYR A 590 -25.92 -8.07 14.81
C TYR A 590 -24.61 -8.80 15.11
N ARG A 591 -23.49 -8.08 15.09
CA ARG A 591 -22.16 -8.66 15.35
C ARG A 591 -22.01 -9.17 16.78
N TRP A 592 -22.57 -8.45 17.75
CA TRP A 592 -22.58 -8.87 19.15
C TRP A 592 -23.31 -10.20 19.34
N SER A 593 -24.49 -10.36 18.71
CA SER A 593 -25.26 -11.60 18.78
C SER A 593 -24.53 -12.79 18.14
N MET A 594 -23.74 -12.53 17.07
CA MET A 594 -23.00 -13.55 16.30
C MET A 594 -21.59 -13.84 16.82
N ALA A 595 -21.07 -13.09 17.79
CA ALA A 595 -19.73 -13.29 18.34
C ALA A 595 -19.54 -14.73 18.86
N LYS A 596 -18.36 -15.31 18.63
CA LYS A 596 -18.06 -16.71 18.96
C LYS A 596 -17.65 -16.89 20.41
N ASP A 597 -16.89 -15.92 20.93
CA ASP A 597 -16.28 -15.95 22.26
C ASP A 597 -16.19 -14.55 22.89
N THR A 598 -15.71 -14.49 24.12
CA THR A 598 -15.54 -13.25 24.88
C THR A 598 -14.47 -12.32 24.27
N GLU A 599 -13.45 -12.85 23.60
CA GLU A 599 -12.42 -12.04 22.93
C GLU A 599 -12.99 -11.35 21.68
N GLU A 600 -13.91 -12.00 20.99
CA GLU A 600 -14.62 -11.39 19.87
C GLU A 600 -15.58 -10.30 20.36
N LEU A 601 -16.26 -10.48 21.50
CA LEU A 601 -17.09 -9.45 22.13
C LEU A 601 -16.31 -8.18 22.47
N LYS A 602 -15.14 -8.31 23.12
CA LYS A 602 -14.23 -7.18 23.37
C LYS A 602 -13.85 -6.47 22.08
N SER A 603 -13.53 -7.25 21.05
CA SER A 603 -13.08 -6.75 19.76
C SER A 603 -14.14 -5.95 19.04
N ILE A 604 -15.39 -6.36 19.09
CA ILE A 604 -16.52 -5.66 18.48
C ILE A 604 -16.68 -4.26 19.08
N ILE A 605 -16.48 -4.10 20.40
CA ILE A 605 -16.48 -2.80 21.05
C ILE A 605 -15.24 -1.99 20.67
N ILE A 606 -14.05 -2.56 20.84
CA ILE A 606 -12.77 -1.88 20.58
C ILE A 606 -12.69 -1.36 19.15
N PHE A 607 -13.19 -2.15 18.19
CA PHE A 607 -13.10 -1.83 16.77
C PHE A 607 -14.42 -1.28 16.18
N SER A 608 -15.34 -0.75 16.99
CA SER A 608 -16.52 -0.04 16.49
C SER A 608 -16.11 1.27 15.76
N GLU A 609 -16.77 1.58 14.63
CA GLU A 609 -16.54 2.82 13.86
C GLU A 609 -16.91 4.09 14.63
N LYS A 610 -17.74 3.98 15.66
CA LYS A 610 -18.22 5.11 16.48
C LYS A 610 -17.30 5.42 17.67
N ARG A 611 -16.29 4.61 17.92
CA ARG A 611 -15.34 4.82 19.02
C ARG A 611 -14.48 6.07 18.78
N GLY A 612 -14.20 6.82 19.83
CA GLY A 612 -13.36 8.03 19.79
C GLY A 612 -14.00 9.28 19.17
N ARG A 613 -15.32 9.24 18.86
CA ARG A 613 -16.03 10.41 18.32
C ARG A 613 -16.75 11.26 19.37
N SER A 614 -16.92 10.74 20.57
CA SER A 614 -17.81 11.35 21.59
C SER A 614 -17.09 12.15 22.67
N CYS A 615 -15.79 11.97 22.87
CA CYS A 615 -15.04 12.63 23.94
C CYS A 615 -13.69 13.16 23.45
N ILE A 616 -13.57 14.48 23.38
CA ILE A 616 -12.30 15.18 23.35
C ILE A 616 -12.05 15.60 24.81
N VAL A 617 -11.38 14.75 25.57
CA VAL A 617 -10.84 15.19 26.87
C VAL A 617 -9.59 16.01 26.54
N TYR A 618 -9.68 17.31 26.82
CA TYR A 618 -8.56 18.25 26.75
C TYR A 618 -7.52 17.94 27.84
#